data_6d3350cef0853ba09a3d5a064236101d
#
_entry.id   6d3350cef0853ba09a3d5a064236101d
#
_cell.length_a   1.000
_cell.length_b   1.000
_cell.length_c   1.000
_cell.angle_alpha   90.00
_cell.angle_beta   90.00
_cell.angle_gamma   90.00
#
_symmetry.space_group_name_H-M   'P 1'
#
loop_
_entity.id
_entity.type
_entity.pdbx_description
1 polymer ?
#
loop_
_entity_poly.entity_id
_entity_poly.type
_entity_poly.pdbx_seq_one_letter_code
_entity_poly.pdbx_strand_id
1 'polypeptide(L)'
;TIGHHRGFGFRADLAGRDPDRLLEQIVAAPLAHPAGTHFAYSNVGWSLLSAMVQELTGQRLSDWVAERVTGPLGIEALAWRRHGRYDAGGTGLRLAPADLHRLAELLRQQGRAGDRRVIGTEWCRRMTSPLVPTPDRWDPTATLPKSGYGYGIWSCGDGRYFGDGTGGQYLVVDPERELAVTVLSGDSDMDAIQDALAPLVRRAAPA
;
A
#
# COMPACT_ATOMS: atom_id res chain seq x y z
N THR A 1 -10.85 5.44 -8.02
CA THR A 1 -9.59 5.44 -8.79
C THR A 1 -9.37 6.83 -9.36
N ILE A 2 -8.26 7.44 -8.99
CA ILE A 2 -7.78 8.65 -9.64
C ILE A 2 -7.22 8.17 -10.97
N GLY A 3 -7.76 8.66 -12.10
CA GLY A 3 -7.22 8.34 -13.42
C GLY A 3 -5.74 8.70 -13.50
N HIS A 4 -4.98 8.01 -14.35
CA HIS A 4 -3.59 8.39 -14.58
C HIS A 4 -3.54 9.79 -15.16
N HIS A 5 -2.88 10.68 -14.46
CA HIS A 5 -2.55 11.99 -15.03
C HIS A 5 -1.52 11.82 -16.14
N ARG A 6 -1.74 12.40 -17.30
CA ARG A 6 -0.76 12.40 -18.38
C ARG A 6 0.55 13.03 -17.88
N GLY A 7 1.68 12.36 -18.13
CA GLY A 7 3.00 12.81 -17.68
C GLY A 7 3.40 12.36 -16.26
N PHE A 8 2.55 11.60 -15.56
CA PHE A 8 2.86 10.99 -14.29
C PHE A 8 2.66 9.48 -14.41
N GLY A 9 3.70 8.76 -14.78
CA GLY A 9 3.68 7.31 -14.90
C GLY A 9 3.68 6.57 -13.55
N PHE A 10 3.74 5.26 -13.62
CA PHE A 10 3.79 4.34 -12.46
C PHE A 10 4.89 4.72 -11.45
N ARG A 11 6.07 5.00 -11.95
CA ARG A 11 7.12 5.71 -11.22
C ARG A 11 6.91 7.17 -11.58
N ALA A 12 6.11 7.88 -10.81
CA ALA A 12 6.03 9.31 -10.96
C ALA A 12 7.47 9.82 -10.95
N ASP A 13 7.96 10.21 -12.11
CA ASP A 13 9.28 10.79 -12.23
C ASP A 13 9.19 12.18 -11.60
N LEU A 14 9.34 12.19 -10.28
CA LEU A 14 9.36 13.38 -9.46
C LEU A 14 10.77 14.01 -9.48
N ALA A 15 11.73 13.31 -10.10
CA ALA A 15 13.07 13.81 -10.28
C ALA A 15 13.04 15.08 -11.17
N GLY A 16 13.63 16.15 -10.67
CA GLY A 16 13.70 17.42 -11.38
C GLY A 16 12.43 18.27 -11.33
N ARG A 17 11.37 17.87 -10.64
CA ARG A 17 10.19 18.71 -10.37
C ARG A 17 10.39 19.51 -9.09
N ASP A 18 9.87 20.72 -9.06
CA ASP A 18 9.82 21.54 -7.86
C ASP A 18 8.91 20.85 -6.82
N PRO A 19 9.46 20.36 -5.69
CA PRO A 19 8.68 19.62 -4.70
C PRO A 19 7.59 20.48 -4.06
N ASP A 20 7.76 21.79 -3.97
CA ASP A 20 6.76 22.69 -3.37
C ASP A 20 5.59 22.96 -4.31
N ARG A 21 5.81 22.81 -5.63
CA ARG A 21 4.77 22.93 -6.65
C ARG A 21 4.23 21.62 -7.17
N LEU A 22 4.74 20.51 -6.68
CA LEU A 22 4.39 19.17 -7.17
C LEU A 22 2.88 18.92 -7.14
N LEU A 23 2.23 19.28 -6.03
CA LEU A 23 0.79 19.08 -5.86
C LEU A 23 -0.02 19.87 -6.87
N GLU A 24 0.34 21.15 -7.09
CA GLU A 24 -0.29 22.00 -8.09
C GLU A 24 -0.16 21.40 -9.50
N GLN A 25 1.04 20.92 -9.84
CA GLN A 25 1.32 20.28 -11.12
C GLN A 25 0.50 19.01 -11.33
N ILE A 26 0.35 18.19 -10.28
CA ILE A 26 -0.46 16.97 -10.33
C ILE A 26 -1.93 17.32 -10.56
N VAL A 27 -2.47 18.26 -9.78
CA VAL A 27 -3.89 18.65 -9.88
C VAL A 27 -4.21 19.32 -11.22
N ALA A 28 -3.27 20.11 -11.76
CA ALA A 28 -3.42 20.78 -13.06
C ALA A 28 -3.26 19.83 -14.26
N ALA A 29 -2.67 18.65 -14.07
CA ALA A 29 -2.45 17.72 -15.17
C ALA A 29 -3.79 17.07 -15.62
N PRO A 30 -4.05 16.99 -16.94
CA PRO A 30 -5.26 16.37 -17.43
C PRO A 30 -5.29 14.88 -17.13
N LEU A 31 -6.45 14.36 -16.78
CA LEU A 31 -6.66 12.92 -16.62
C LEU A 31 -6.50 12.20 -17.96
N ALA A 32 -5.87 11.03 -17.96
CA ALA A 32 -5.78 10.18 -19.13
C ALA A 32 -7.10 9.49 -19.48
N HIS A 33 -7.92 9.24 -18.45
CA HIS A 33 -9.24 8.62 -18.56
C HIS A 33 -10.22 9.32 -17.63
N PRO A 34 -11.52 9.32 -17.92
CA PRO A 34 -12.53 9.83 -17.00
C PRO A 34 -12.40 9.15 -15.62
N ALA A 35 -12.62 9.92 -14.56
CA ALA A 35 -12.54 9.40 -13.20
C ALA A 35 -13.51 8.21 -13.00
N GLY A 36 -13.03 7.14 -12.36
CA GLY A 36 -13.81 5.94 -12.06
C GLY A 36 -13.95 4.94 -13.21
N THR A 37 -13.47 5.23 -14.41
CA THR A 37 -13.62 4.35 -15.59
C THR A 37 -12.44 3.45 -15.87
N HIS A 38 -11.28 3.71 -15.27
CA HIS A 38 -10.06 2.96 -15.54
C HIS A 38 -9.26 2.77 -14.26
N PHE A 39 -8.77 1.54 -14.04
CA PHE A 39 -7.81 1.26 -12.98
C PHE A 39 -6.38 1.54 -13.46
N ALA A 40 -5.67 2.32 -12.68
CA ALA A 40 -4.23 2.47 -12.81
C ALA A 40 -3.60 2.64 -11.43
N TYR A 41 -2.64 1.80 -11.10
CA TYR A 41 -1.84 2.01 -9.90
C TYR A 41 -1.02 3.29 -10.05
N SER A 42 -1.01 4.12 -9.01
CA SER A 42 -0.37 5.44 -9.07
C SER A 42 0.19 5.88 -7.72
N ASN A 43 1.52 6.07 -7.66
CA ASN A 43 2.17 6.70 -6.51
C ASN A 43 1.75 8.16 -6.32
N VAL A 44 1.39 8.82 -7.42
CA VAL A 44 0.88 10.20 -7.40
C VAL A 44 -0.43 10.30 -6.63
N GLY A 45 -1.32 9.32 -6.77
CA GLY A 45 -2.55 9.25 -5.98
C GLY A 45 -2.28 9.23 -4.47
N TRP A 46 -1.26 8.51 -4.05
CA TRP A 46 -0.85 8.46 -2.64
C TRP A 46 -0.26 9.78 -2.15
N SER A 47 0.49 10.48 -3.00
CA SER A 47 0.99 11.82 -2.68
C SER A 47 -0.15 12.83 -2.51
N LEU A 48 -1.19 12.74 -3.35
CA LEU A 48 -2.40 13.55 -3.19
C LEU A 48 -3.13 13.24 -1.88
N LEU A 49 -3.29 11.96 -1.53
CA LEU A 49 -3.92 11.57 -0.27
C LEU A 49 -3.13 12.07 0.94
N SER A 50 -1.80 12.02 0.89
CA SER A 50 -0.94 12.57 1.94
C SER A 50 -1.17 14.07 2.13
N ALA A 51 -1.21 14.81 1.04
CA ALA A 51 -1.48 16.24 1.08
C ALA A 51 -2.90 16.54 1.60
N MET A 52 -3.90 15.78 1.15
CA MET A 52 -5.29 15.93 1.63
C MET A 52 -5.39 15.71 3.14
N VAL A 53 -4.71 14.70 3.70
CA VAL A 53 -4.69 14.49 5.15
C VAL A 53 -4.11 15.71 5.85
N GLN A 54 -2.99 16.25 5.38
CA GLN A 54 -2.37 17.42 5.99
C GLN A 54 -3.24 18.68 5.89
N GLU A 55 -3.84 18.95 4.74
CA GLU A 55 -4.70 20.12 4.56
C GLU A 55 -6.01 20.04 5.39
N LEU A 56 -6.57 18.84 5.53
CA LEU A 56 -7.82 18.66 6.29
C LEU A 56 -7.61 18.61 7.80
N THR A 57 -6.46 18.14 8.27
CA THR A 57 -6.21 17.90 9.70
C THR A 57 -5.27 18.92 10.33
N GLY A 58 -4.51 19.67 9.52
CA GLY A 58 -3.41 20.51 9.97
C GLY A 58 -2.17 19.73 10.46
N GLN A 59 -2.22 18.38 10.40
CA GLN A 59 -1.13 17.50 10.82
C GLN A 59 -0.45 16.86 9.59
N ARG A 60 0.87 16.68 9.67
CA ARG A 60 1.56 15.86 8.65
C ARG A 60 1.02 14.43 8.67
N LEU A 61 1.05 13.75 7.51
CA LEU A 61 0.61 12.35 7.42
C LEU A 61 1.36 11.46 8.42
N SER A 62 2.69 11.63 8.55
CA SER A 62 3.50 10.88 9.51
C SER A 62 3.05 11.06 10.95
N ASP A 63 2.75 12.30 11.35
CA ASP A 63 2.33 12.62 12.72
C ASP A 63 0.92 12.08 12.98
N TRP A 64 0.01 12.25 12.01
CA TRP A 64 -1.35 11.75 12.08
C TRP A 64 -1.42 10.21 12.16
N VAL A 65 -0.58 9.52 11.38
CA VAL A 65 -0.46 8.05 11.41
C VAL A 65 0.21 7.59 12.70
N ALA A 66 1.24 8.30 13.16
CA ALA A 66 1.92 7.99 14.42
C ALA A 66 0.94 8.02 15.60
N GLU A 67 0.11 9.03 15.69
CA GLU A 67 -0.87 9.16 16.78
C GLU A 67 -1.94 8.08 16.74
N ARG A 68 -2.47 7.76 15.55
CA ARG A 68 -3.71 6.96 15.41
C ARG A 68 -3.50 5.50 15.06
N VAL A 69 -2.37 5.18 14.43
CA VAL A 69 -2.10 3.82 13.94
C VAL A 69 -0.84 3.24 14.57
N THR A 70 0.32 3.86 14.33
CA THR A 70 1.60 3.22 14.69
C THR A 70 1.92 3.34 16.17
N GLY A 71 1.57 4.43 16.83
CA GLY A 71 1.70 4.57 18.28
C GLY A 71 0.90 3.51 19.06
N PRO A 72 -0.38 3.30 18.76
CA PRO A 72 -1.16 2.18 19.32
C PRO A 72 -0.56 0.79 19.13
N LEU A 73 0.30 0.60 18.13
CA LEU A 73 1.02 -0.64 17.84
C LEU A 73 2.40 -0.71 18.53
N GLY A 74 2.79 0.31 19.28
CA GLY A 74 4.13 0.40 19.88
C GLY A 74 5.24 0.63 18.84
N ILE A 75 4.91 1.25 17.70
CA ILE A 75 5.88 1.66 16.68
C ILE A 75 6.24 3.11 16.96
N GLU A 76 7.41 3.33 17.57
CA GLU A 76 7.82 4.64 18.07
C GLU A 76 8.45 5.53 17.00
N ALA A 77 9.17 4.94 16.04
CA ALA A 77 9.89 5.67 15.00
C ALA A 77 9.19 5.52 13.65
N LEU A 78 8.63 6.61 13.15
CA LEU A 78 8.05 6.69 11.82
C LEU A 78 8.83 7.73 11.01
N ALA A 79 9.68 7.26 10.09
CA ALA A 79 10.41 8.12 9.18
C ALA A 79 9.81 8.04 7.78
N TRP A 80 9.34 9.16 7.26
CA TRP A 80 8.77 9.26 5.92
C TRP A 80 9.52 10.27 5.07
N ARG A 81 9.84 9.93 3.83
CA ARG A 81 10.42 10.87 2.86
C ARG A 81 9.42 12.01 2.63
N ARG A 82 9.94 13.20 2.41
CA ARG A 82 9.14 14.38 2.10
C ARG A 82 9.24 14.76 0.62
N HIS A 83 8.16 15.32 0.12
CA HIS A 83 8.10 16.08 -1.13
C HIS A 83 7.60 17.49 -0.77
N GLY A 84 8.52 18.46 -0.75
CA GLY A 84 8.23 19.79 -0.23
C GLY A 84 7.72 19.74 1.22
N ARG A 85 6.56 20.34 1.46
CA ARG A 85 5.93 20.36 2.80
C ARG A 85 5.15 19.10 3.17
N TYR A 86 4.92 18.17 2.22
CA TYR A 86 4.13 16.95 2.44
C TYR A 86 5.01 15.71 2.61
N ASP A 87 4.52 14.73 3.34
CA ASP A 87 5.10 13.38 3.29
C ASP A 87 4.77 12.73 1.95
N ALA A 88 5.66 11.88 1.42
CA ALA A 88 5.53 11.36 0.06
C ALA A 88 4.30 10.46 -0.17
N GLY A 89 3.72 9.93 0.91
CA GLY A 89 2.53 9.08 0.87
C GLY A 89 2.80 7.70 0.30
N GLY A 90 3.05 7.60 -1.00
CA GLY A 90 3.23 6.33 -1.70
C GLY A 90 4.62 5.72 -1.65
N THR A 91 5.62 6.43 -1.14
CA THR A 91 7.02 5.97 -1.12
C THR A 91 7.77 6.51 0.09
N GLY A 92 8.92 5.88 0.40
CA GLY A 92 9.88 6.44 1.34
C GLY A 92 9.52 6.33 2.81
N LEU A 93 8.52 5.53 3.16
CA LEU A 93 8.30 5.10 4.54
C LEU A 93 9.41 4.12 4.93
N ARG A 94 10.00 4.33 6.09
CA ARG A 94 11.02 3.45 6.67
C ARG A 94 10.48 2.85 7.96
N LEU A 95 10.52 1.53 8.03
CA LEU A 95 10.11 0.74 9.20
C LEU A 95 11.15 -0.33 9.48
N ALA A 96 11.29 -0.72 10.74
CA ALA A 96 11.99 -1.94 11.09
C ALA A 96 11.16 -3.16 10.67
N PRO A 97 11.77 -4.33 10.41
CA PRO A 97 11.03 -5.56 10.05
C PRO A 97 9.94 -5.92 11.06
N ALA A 98 10.22 -5.81 12.35
CA ALA A 98 9.24 -6.06 13.40
C ALA A 98 8.04 -5.09 13.35
N ASP A 99 8.28 -3.84 12.95
CA ASP A 99 7.21 -2.83 12.86
C ASP A 99 6.32 -3.07 11.65
N LEU A 100 6.91 -3.47 10.51
CA LEU A 100 6.12 -3.92 9.37
C LEU A 100 5.26 -5.13 9.73
N HIS A 101 5.82 -6.06 10.53
CA HIS A 101 5.07 -7.24 10.97
C HIS A 101 3.89 -6.87 11.89
N ARG A 102 4.05 -5.87 12.78
CA ARG A 102 2.93 -5.36 13.59
C ARG A 102 1.79 -4.82 12.74
N LEU A 103 2.10 -4.18 11.61
CA LEU A 103 1.07 -3.73 10.65
C LEU A 103 0.39 -4.92 9.95
N ALA A 104 1.15 -5.97 9.59
CA ALA A 104 0.57 -7.19 9.02
C ALA A 104 -0.38 -7.88 10.00
N GLU A 105 0.02 -7.99 11.26
CA GLU A 105 -0.81 -8.54 12.34
C GLU A 105 -2.06 -7.71 12.59
N LEU A 106 -1.96 -6.37 12.54
CA LEU A 106 -3.13 -5.51 12.63
C LEU A 106 -4.16 -5.82 11.55
N LEU A 107 -3.71 -6.03 10.31
CA LEU A 107 -4.59 -6.39 9.20
C LEU A 107 -5.14 -7.83 9.37
N ARG A 108 -4.31 -8.79 9.75
CA ARG A 108 -4.73 -10.18 10.02
C ARG A 108 -5.80 -10.22 11.11
N GLN A 109 -5.66 -9.41 12.15
CA GLN A 109 -6.61 -9.31 13.26
C GLN A 109 -7.76 -8.32 12.96
N GLN A 110 -8.00 -8.01 11.68
CA GLN A 110 -9.11 -7.16 11.25
C GLN A 110 -9.16 -5.81 11.97
N GLY A 111 -7.99 -5.18 12.15
CA GLY A 111 -7.85 -3.87 12.76
C GLY A 111 -7.75 -3.87 14.29
N ARG A 112 -7.52 -5.02 14.93
CA ARG A 112 -7.24 -5.12 16.37
C ARG A 112 -5.74 -5.27 16.64
N ALA A 113 -5.32 -4.73 17.77
CA ALA A 113 -4.00 -4.95 18.36
C ALA A 113 -4.22 -5.30 19.85
N GLY A 114 -4.13 -6.57 20.21
CA GLY A 114 -4.57 -7.05 21.50
C GLY A 114 -6.05 -6.71 21.74
N ASP A 115 -6.34 -6.07 22.87
CA ASP A 115 -7.71 -5.66 23.21
C ASP A 115 -8.14 -4.35 22.55
N ARG A 116 -7.23 -3.63 21.93
CA ARG A 116 -7.50 -2.32 21.33
C ARG A 116 -7.98 -2.43 19.89
N ARG A 117 -9.05 -1.72 19.54
CA ARG A 117 -9.47 -1.48 18.14
C ARG A 117 -8.73 -0.25 17.61
N VAL A 118 -7.81 -0.47 16.65
CA VAL A 118 -7.02 0.58 15.99
C VAL A 118 -7.70 1.02 14.70
N ILE A 119 -8.16 0.06 13.90
CA ILE A 119 -8.92 0.31 12.65
C ILE A 119 -10.30 -0.34 12.79
N GLY A 120 -11.33 0.36 12.37
CA GLY A 120 -12.70 -0.19 12.37
C GLY A 120 -12.79 -1.46 11.50
N THR A 121 -13.49 -2.49 11.98
CA THR A 121 -13.60 -3.80 11.29
C THR A 121 -14.11 -3.65 9.87
N GLU A 122 -15.17 -2.87 9.68
CA GLU A 122 -15.76 -2.66 8.35
C GLU A 122 -14.79 -1.96 7.41
N TRP A 123 -14.02 -0.99 7.91
CA TRP A 123 -13.00 -0.32 7.10
C TRP A 123 -11.86 -1.30 6.73
N CYS A 124 -11.41 -2.11 7.70
CA CYS A 124 -10.38 -3.12 7.45
C CYS A 124 -10.85 -4.12 6.38
N ARG A 125 -12.08 -4.61 6.49
CA ARG A 125 -12.70 -5.49 5.50
C ARG A 125 -12.75 -4.84 4.11
N ARG A 126 -13.18 -3.59 4.01
CA ARG A 126 -13.26 -2.87 2.72
C ARG A 126 -11.89 -2.65 2.10
N MET A 127 -10.88 -2.27 2.88
CA MET A 127 -9.54 -2.02 2.32
C MET A 127 -8.84 -3.28 1.81
N THR A 128 -9.16 -4.45 2.38
CA THR A 128 -8.58 -5.74 1.98
C THR A 128 -9.41 -6.50 0.96
N SER A 129 -10.60 -6.01 0.61
CA SER A 129 -11.46 -6.61 -0.42
C SER A 129 -11.11 -6.10 -1.82
N PRO A 130 -11.31 -6.91 -2.88
CA PRO A 130 -11.08 -6.51 -4.27
C PRO A 130 -12.20 -5.56 -4.74
N LEU A 131 -12.07 -4.26 -4.46
CA LEU A 131 -13.05 -3.25 -4.85
C LEU A 131 -13.05 -2.96 -6.35
N VAL A 132 -11.91 -3.14 -6.99
CA VAL A 132 -11.76 -3.02 -8.44
C VAL A 132 -10.94 -4.18 -8.96
N PRO A 133 -11.33 -4.79 -10.11
CA PRO A 133 -10.50 -5.77 -10.77
C PRO A 133 -9.24 -5.10 -11.31
N THR A 134 -8.16 -5.84 -11.36
CA THR A 134 -6.91 -5.38 -11.98
C THR A 134 -6.85 -5.85 -13.43
N PRO A 135 -6.09 -5.15 -14.30
CA PRO A 135 -5.91 -5.58 -15.68
C PRO A 135 -5.27 -6.96 -15.78
N ASP A 136 -5.63 -7.74 -16.82
CA ASP A 136 -5.11 -9.08 -17.10
C ASP A 136 -3.58 -9.13 -17.35
N ARG A 137 -2.93 -7.98 -17.42
CA ARG A 137 -1.46 -7.90 -17.55
C ARG A 137 -0.67 -8.40 -16.34
N TRP A 138 -1.34 -8.62 -15.21
CA TRP A 138 -0.72 -9.21 -14.04
C TRP A 138 -0.78 -10.73 -14.13
N ASP A 139 0.37 -11.40 -13.97
CA ASP A 139 0.48 -12.84 -14.07
C ASP A 139 -0.45 -13.55 -13.05
N PRO A 140 -1.48 -14.26 -13.50
CA PRO A 140 -2.39 -14.97 -12.60
C PRO A 140 -1.75 -16.21 -11.95
N THR A 141 -0.61 -16.67 -12.47
CA THR A 141 0.12 -17.85 -11.97
C THR A 141 1.19 -17.49 -10.95
N ALA A 142 1.44 -16.20 -10.74
CA ALA A 142 2.39 -15.72 -9.73
C ALA A 142 2.04 -16.26 -8.34
N THR A 143 3.03 -16.35 -7.48
CA THR A 143 2.84 -16.76 -6.08
C THR A 143 1.84 -15.85 -5.35
N LEU A 144 1.86 -14.57 -5.69
CA LEU A 144 0.94 -13.54 -5.19
C LEU A 144 0.28 -12.82 -6.39
N PRO A 145 -0.73 -13.42 -7.02
CA PRO A 145 -1.39 -12.81 -8.16
C PRO A 145 -2.13 -11.54 -7.76
N LYS A 146 -2.09 -10.53 -8.63
CA LYS A 146 -2.77 -9.25 -8.43
C LYS A 146 -4.15 -9.28 -9.09
N SER A 147 -5.09 -10.04 -8.54
CA SER A 147 -6.42 -10.25 -9.11
C SER A 147 -7.40 -9.10 -8.86
N GLY A 148 -7.13 -8.27 -7.86
CA GLY A 148 -7.95 -7.10 -7.54
C GLY A 148 -7.23 -6.14 -6.61
N TYR A 149 -7.80 -4.95 -6.43
CA TYR A 149 -7.23 -3.91 -5.59
C TYR A 149 -8.29 -3.28 -4.70
N GLY A 150 -7.99 -3.20 -3.42
CA GLY A 150 -8.79 -2.51 -2.41
C GLY A 150 -8.31 -1.07 -2.17
N TYR A 151 -8.37 -0.63 -0.93
CA TYR A 151 -7.77 0.65 -0.54
C TYR A 151 -6.30 0.45 -0.14
N GLY A 152 -5.42 0.37 -1.14
CA GLY A 152 -3.98 0.21 -0.93
C GLY A 152 -3.48 -1.22 -0.78
N ILE A 153 -4.35 -2.21 -0.90
CA ILE A 153 -4.05 -3.62 -0.70
C ILE A 153 -4.41 -4.40 -1.96
N TRP A 154 -3.52 -5.26 -2.42
CA TRP A 154 -3.75 -6.22 -3.50
C TRP A 154 -4.51 -7.44 -2.98
N SER A 155 -5.47 -7.92 -3.75
CA SER A 155 -6.14 -9.20 -3.52
C SER A 155 -5.57 -10.26 -4.46
N CYS A 156 -5.32 -11.46 -3.93
CA CYS A 156 -4.94 -12.62 -4.73
C CYS A 156 -6.14 -13.33 -5.41
N GLY A 157 -7.37 -12.99 -5.05
CA GLY A 157 -8.58 -13.65 -5.55
C GLY A 157 -9.00 -14.91 -4.78
N ASP A 158 -8.14 -15.44 -3.92
CA ASP A 158 -8.36 -16.65 -3.10
C ASP A 158 -8.52 -16.37 -1.60
N GLY A 159 -8.79 -15.12 -1.24
CA GLY A 159 -8.91 -14.67 0.14
C GLY A 159 -7.61 -14.12 0.74
N ARG A 160 -6.46 -14.43 0.17
CA ARG A 160 -5.19 -13.79 0.53
C ARG A 160 -5.14 -12.36 0.01
N TYR A 161 -4.41 -11.52 0.72
CA TYR A 161 -4.16 -10.14 0.30
C TYR A 161 -2.76 -9.68 0.74
N PHE A 162 -2.23 -8.68 0.05
CA PHE A 162 -0.87 -8.23 0.31
C PHE A 162 -0.61 -6.77 -0.09
N GLY A 163 0.45 -6.20 0.48
CA GLY A 163 1.12 -5.01 -0.01
C GLY A 163 2.51 -5.37 -0.51
N ASP A 164 2.96 -4.69 -1.57
CA ASP A 164 4.32 -4.83 -2.08
C ASP A 164 4.99 -3.47 -2.30
N GLY A 165 6.31 -3.48 -2.28
CA GLY A 165 7.14 -2.31 -2.56
C GLY A 165 8.38 -2.69 -3.35
N THR A 166 8.79 -1.80 -4.27
CA THR A 166 10.01 -1.95 -5.07
C THR A 166 11.22 -2.14 -4.17
N GLY A 167 12.05 -3.15 -4.45
CA GLY A 167 13.18 -3.55 -3.62
C GLY A 167 12.84 -4.68 -2.65
N GLY A 168 11.74 -5.42 -2.93
CA GLY A 168 11.40 -6.65 -2.24
C GLY A 168 10.80 -6.46 -0.86
N GLN A 169 9.95 -5.46 -0.70
CA GLN A 169 9.15 -5.34 0.51
C GLN A 169 7.81 -6.03 0.29
N TYR A 170 7.44 -6.91 1.21
CA TYR A 170 6.15 -7.59 1.21
C TYR A 170 5.52 -7.61 2.60
N LEU A 171 4.21 -7.44 2.60
CA LEU A 171 3.32 -7.71 3.71
C LEU A 171 2.20 -8.60 3.15
N VAL A 172 2.15 -9.85 3.56
CA VAL A 172 1.18 -10.84 3.07
C VAL A 172 0.33 -11.33 4.22
N VAL A 173 -0.98 -11.43 4.01
CA VAL A 173 -1.91 -11.99 4.98
C VAL A 173 -2.76 -13.08 4.32
N ASP A 174 -2.81 -14.23 4.98
CA ASP A 174 -3.73 -15.33 4.68
C ASP A 174 -4.69 -15.49 5.89
N PRO A 175 -5.91 -14.93 5.81
CA PRO A 175 -6.83 -14.98 6.94
C PRO A 175 -7.30 -16.39 7.28
N GLU A 176 -7.41 -17.28 6.29
CA GLU A 176 -7.87 -18.66 6.52
C GLU A 176 -6.85 -19.49 7.30
N ARG A 177 -5.57 -19.25 7.05
CA ARG A 177 -4.47 -19.91 7.77
C ARG A 177 -4.03 -19.14 9.01
N GLU A 178 -4.67 -18.03 9.32
CA GLU A 178 -4.25 -17.10 10.38
C GLU A 178 -2.77 -16.70 10.25
N LEU A 179 -2.28 -16.51 9.00
CA LEU A 179 -0.88 -16.31 8.71
C LEU A 179 -0.64 -14.85 8.29
N ALA A 180 0.41 -14.25 8.84
CA ALA A 180 1.00 -13.01 8.36
C ALA A 180 2.49 -13.23 8.07
N VAL A 181 2.93 -12.82 6.89
CA VAL A 181 4.34 -12.90 6.47
C VAL A 181 4.80 -11.51 6.04
N THR A 182 5.97 -11.11 6.49
CA THR A 182 6.57 -9.85 6.07
C THR A 182 8.01 -10.04 5.64
N VAL A 183 8.38 -9.33 4.58
CA VAL A 183 9.75 -9.32 4.04
C VAL A 183 10.19 -7.88 3.84
N LEU A 184 11.40 -7.57 4.26
CA LEU A 184 12.14 -6.38 3.86
C LEU A 184 13.44 -6.85 3.23
N SER A 185 13.57 -6.66 1.93
CA SER A 185 14.77 -6.97 1.14
C SER A 185 15.34 -5.68 0.54
N GLY A 186 16.54 -5.76 0.04
CA GLY A 186 17.16 -4.74 -0.82
C GLY A 186 17.28 -5.21 -2.26
N ASP A 187 16.70 -6.37 -2.59
CA ASP A 187 16.76 -6.95 -3.94
C ASP A 187 15.64 -6.39 -4.83
N SER A 188 15.98 -6.09 -6.07
CA SER A 188 15.03 -5.63 -7.08
C SER A 188 14.37 -6.76 -7.85
N ASP A 189 14.83 -7.99 -7.72
CA ASP A 189 14.20 -9.16 -8.33
C ASP A 189 12.98 -9.59 -7.51
N MET A 190 11.85 -8.97 -7.84
CA MET A 190 10.59 -9.20 -7.14
C MET A 190 10.06 -10.62 -7.37
N ASP A 191 10.37 -11.23 -8.51
CA ASP A 191 9.89 -12.58 -8.87
C ASP A 191 10.67 -13.63 -8.05
N ALA A 192 11.99 -13.50 -7.96
CA ALA A 192 12.80 -14.37 -7.11
C ALA A 192 12.37 -14.31 -5.62
N ILE A 193 11.99 -13.14 -5.13
CA ILE A 193 11.48 -13.00 -3.77
C ILE A 193 10.13 -13.69 -3.62
N GLN A 194 9.22 -13.57 -4.58
CA GLN A 194 7.94 -14.27 -4.55
C GLN A 194 8.13 -15.80 -4.60
N ASP A 195 9.07 -16.28 -5.39
CA ASP A 195 9.40 -17.72 -5.44
C ASP A 195 9.95 -18.22 -4.10
N ALA A 196 10.79 -17.43 -3.44
CA ALA A 196 11.29 -17.74 -2.10
C ALA A 196 10.15 -17.73 -1.03
N LEU A 197 9.13 -16.89 -1.22
CA LEU A 197 7.95 -16.86 -0.36
C LEU A 197 6.96 -18.01 -0.63
N ALA A 198 6.99 -18.62 -1.80
CA ALA A 198 6.01 -19.62 -2.24
C ALA A 198 5.79 -20.75 -1.22
N PRO A 199 6.81 -21.37 -0.61
CA PRO A 199 6.60 -22.45 0.38
C PRO A 199 5.78 -22.02 1.59
N LEU A 200 5.80 -20.71 1.93
CA LEU A 200 5.09 -20.18 3.09
C LEU A 200 3.65 -19.77 2.73
N VAL A 201 3.46 -19.17 1.55
CA VAL A 201 2.21 -18.47 1.21
C VAL A 201 1.35 -19.15 0.16
N ARG A 202 1.87 -20.09 -0.65
CA ARG A 202 1.04 -20.85 -1.58
C ARG A 202 0.08 -21.75 -0.83
N ARG A 203 -1.14 -21.79 -1.30
CA ARG A 203 -2.13 -22.79 -0.91
C ARG A 203 -2.00 -24.02 -1.82
N ALA A 204 -2.27 -25.21 -1.27
CA ALA A 204 -2.47 -26.38 -2.12
C ALA A 204 -3.64 -26.12 -3.06
N ALA A 205 -3.52 -26.58 -4.31
CA ALA A 205 -4.65 -26.55 -5.22
C ALA A 205 -5.82 -27.30 -4.57
N PRO A 206 -7.06 -26.80 -4.69
CA PRO A 206 -8.21 -27.57 -4.25
C PRO A 206 -8.22 -28.92 -4.97
N ALA A 207 -8.42 -29.99 -4.21
CA ALA A 207 -8.50 -31.36 -4.72
C ALA A 207 -9.71 -31.54 -5.65
#